data_6d9b7724f5a9cdddf043013d1f6fb575
#
_entry.id   6d9b7724f5a9cdddf043013d1f6fb575
#
_cell.length_a   1.000
_cell.length_b   1.000
_cell.length_c   1.000
_cell.angle_alpha   90.00
_cell.angle_beta   90.00
_cell.angle_gamma   90.00
#
_symmetry.space_group_name_H-M   'P 1'
#
loop_
_entity.id
_entity.type
_entity.pdbx_description
1 polymer ?
#
loop_
_entity_poly.entity_id
_entity_poly.type
_entity_poly.pdbx_seq_one_letter_code
_entity_poly.pdbx_strand_id
1 'polypeptide(L)'
;MVRSLLILIISFNVFSKENLNEEVFKQLVELIESDSATQSFIISNDNEVVHEYYGDGYTKDDLATSWSISKTFYAALFGVAIEKGLISYSDLQKPISFFIPELIEDSKSQLTLYNLLAMRSGLEITEYLNEEMFFSIDNLNFAMNAQPAMPQGEIYEYNNVNTMLLNPIIKSIFKEEPHNVLIKEIFEPLGIDRYGLWSDSAGNDMTYYGIDLMPRDFLKFVNLFMDNGRINGNQIINEEFLKESIKPISKGTGEWFGLHWSVRKFNEEKTLVGLEVTDGQFIFFIPEEGISAVRFTKYFHNYEKGHQVKFGILEYLLWMPYSWVKYITTLVATETESGQEPEDDPSINFPDTKSLGVSELNCPFTAPDMCPGVSKIQDLIFGLGDLSTN
;
A
#
# COMPACT_ATOMS: atom_id res chain seq x y z
N MET A 1 55.33 -29.95 -17.63
CA MET A 1 54.12 -29.82 -16.80
C MET A 1 53.77 -28.31 -16.63
N VAL A 2 52.95 -27.80 -17.51
CA VAL A 2 52.48 -26.42 -17.48
C VAL A 2 51.07 -26.47 -16.86
N ARG A 3 50.90 -25.93 -15.67
CA ARG A 3 49.59 -25.74 -15.02
C ARG A 3 48.93 -24.51 -15.61
N SER A 4 47.94 -24.75 -16.47
CA SER A 4 47.04 -23.69 -16.92
C SER A 4 46.17 -23.21 -15.75
N LEU A 5 46.37 -21.96 -15.35
CA LEU A 5 45.52 -21.26 -14.41
C LEU A 5 44.26 -20.80 -15.15
N LEU A 6 43.15 -21.46 -14.90
CA LEU A 6 41.84 -21.04 -15.43
C LEU A 6 41.39 -19.84 -14.55
N ILE A 7 41.56 -18.64 -15.05
CA ILE A 7 40.99 -17.44 -14.46
C ILE A 7 39.50 -17.46 -14.85
N LEU A 8 38.64 -17.79 -13.88
CA LEU A 8 37.20 -17.62 -14.00
C LEU A 8 36.90 -16.11 -13.92
N ILE A 9 36.76 -15.48 -15.08
CA ILE A 9 36.24 -14.13 -15.15
C ILE A 9 34.75 -14.24 -14.86
N ILE A 10 34.38 -14.01 -13.60
CA ILE A 10 32.98 -13.72 -13.25
C ILE A 10 32.72 -12.32 -13.81
N SER A 11 32.10 -12.27 -14.98
CA SER A 11 31.53 -11.04 -15.50
C SER A 11 30.37 -10.68 -14.56
N PHE A 12 30.63 -9.83 -13.58
CA PHE A 12 29.58 -9.01 -13.01
C PHE A 12 29.01 -8.22 -14.18
N ASN A 13 27.80 -8.53 -14.59
CA ASN A 13 27.02 -7.61 -15.39
C ASN A 13 26.88 -6.33 -14.56
N VAL A 14 27.70 -5.35 -14.84
CA VAL A 14 27.52 -3.97 -14.41
C VAL A 14 26.32 -3.49 -15.23
N PHE A 15 25.11 -3.76 -14.74
CA PHE A 15 23.90 -3.13 -15.27
C PHE A 15 24.10 -1.62 -15.14
N SER A 16 23.74 -0.91 -16.18
CA SER A 16 24.10 0.49 -16.35
C SER A 16 23.34 1.34 -15.32
N LYS A 17 24.02 1.80 -14.30
CA LYS A 17 23.65 2.95 -13.48
C LYS A 17 23.69 4.27 -14.27
N GLU A 18 23.83 4.20 -15.60
CA GLU A 18 24.16 5.33 -16.46
C GLU A 18 23.12 6.46 -16.43
N ASN A 19 21.92 6.19 -15.88
CA ASN A 19 20.81 7.14 -15.88
C ASN A 19 20.37 7.61 -14.47
N LEU A 20 21.07 7.23 -13.40
CA LEU A 20 20.75 7.67 -12.05
C LEU A 20 21.77 8.69 -11.53
N ASN A 21 21.29 9.71 -10.82
CA ASN A 21 22.14 10.65 -10.12
C ASN A 21 22.88 9.92 -8.97
N GLU A 22 24.17 9.66 -9.12
CA GLU A 22 24.97 8.86 -8.20
C GLU A 22 25.02 9.44 -6.77
N GLU A 23 25.07 10.75 -6.64
CA GLU A 23 25.14 11.41 -5.33
C GLU A 23 23.80 11.29 -4.59
N VAL A 24 22.68 11.53 -5.29
CA VAL A 24 21.32 11.38 -4.75
C VAL A 24 21.05 9.92 -4.39
N PHE A 25 21.45 8.98 -5.27
CA PHE A 25 21.31 7.55 -5.03
C PHE A 25 22.04 7.12 -3.75
N LYS A 26 23.30 7.55 -3.58
CA LYS A 26 24.07 7.26 -2.39
C LYS A 26 23.43 7.81 -1.12
N GLN A 27 22.96 9.06 -1.15
CA GLN A 27 22.27 9.68 0.00
C GLN A 27 21.00 8.92 0.38
N LEU A 28 20.21 8.49 -0.62
CA LEU A 28 19.00 7.71 -0.38
C LEU A 28 19.31 6.35 0.26
N VAL A 29 20.28 5.63 -0.28
CA VAL A 29 20.71 4.33 0.24
C VAL A 29 21.23 4.46 1.67
N GLU A 30 22.13 5.40 1.92
CA GLU A 30 22.69 5.65 3.26
C GLU A 30 21.59 6.01 4.28
N LEU A 31 20.63 6.83 3.89
CA LEU A 31 19.51 7.23 4.75
C LEU A 31 18.67 6.02 5.16
N ILE A 32 18.31 5.16 4.21
CA ILE A 32 17.38 4.04 4.45
C ILE A 32 18.11 2.87 5.14
N GLU A 33 19.34 2.55 4.73
CA GLU A 33 20.09 1.46 5.33
C GLU A 33 20.55 1.76 6.76
N SER A 34 20.77 3.04 7.08
CA SER A 34 21.11 3.45 8.46
C SER A 34 19.91 3.37 9.42
N ASP A 35 18.68 3.28 8.91
CA ASP A 35 17.50 3.14 9.74
C ASP A 35 17.30 1.69 10.17
N SER A 36 17.48 1.43 11.46
CA SER A 36 17.36 0.09 12.05
C SER A 36 15.97 -0.54 11.90
N ALA A 37 14.93 0.28 11.61
CA ALA A 37 13.58 -0.18 11.35
C ALA A 37 13.42 -0.75 9.94
N THR A 38 14.32 -0.49 9.00
CA THR A 38 14.20 -1.01 7.65
C THR A 38 14.30 -2.54 7.65
N GLN A 39 13.24 -3.19 7.18
CA GLN A 39 13.22 -4.62 6.87
C GLN A 39 13.83 -4.86 5.51
N SER A 40 13.38 -4.11 4.50
CA SER A 40 13.85 -4.24 3.13
C SER A 40 13.70 -2.93 2.37
N PHE A 41 14.60 -2.72 1.41
CA PHE A 41 14.55 -1.60 0.48
C PHE A 41 15.06 -2.05 -0.89
N ILE A 42 14.28 -1.78 -1.93
CA ILE A 42 14.63 -2.16 -3.29
C ILE A 42 14.37 -0.97 -4.21
N ILE A 43 15.31 -0.70 -5.11
CA ILE A 43 15.16 0.26 -6.20
C ILE A 43 15.31 -0.49 -7.51
N SER A 44 14.47 -0.18 -8.49
CA SER A 44 14.66 -0.59 -9.87
C SER A 44 14.70 0.61 -10.83
N ASN A 45 15.36 0.41 -11.95
CA ASN A 45 15.36 1.33 -13.07
C ASN A 45 15.08 0.51 -14.34
N ASP A 46 14.10 0.93 -15.14
CA ASP A 46 13.61 0.19 -16.31
C ASP A 46 13.30 -1.29 -16.01
N ASN A 47 12.61 -1.54 -14.88
CA ASN A 47 12.25 -2.84 -14.34
C ASN A 47 13.42 -3.73 -13.88
N GLU A 48 14.65 -3.25 -13.94
CA GLU A 48 15.81 -3.97 -13.43
C GLU A 48 16.19 -3.50 -12.03
N VAL A 49 16.38 -4.43 -11.09
CA VAL A 49 16.81 -4.11 -9.73
C VAL A 49 18.24 -3.57 -9.76
N VAL A 50 18.42 -2.31 -9.39
CA VAL A 50 19.72 -1.63 -9.30
C VAL A 50 20.27 -1.59 -7.89
N HIS A 51 19.43 -1.73 -6.89
CA HIS A 51 19.82 -1.82 -5.49
C HIS A 51 18.80 -2.64 -4.69
N GLU A 52 19.31 -3.38 -3.72
CA GLU A 52 18.51 -4.24 -2.86
C GLU A 52 19.19 -4.39 -1.50
N TYR A 53 18.45 -4.10 -0.43
CA TYR A 53 18.90 -4.18 0.95
C TYR A 53 17.88 -4.93 1.80
N TYR A 54 18.37 -5.74 2.71
CA TYR A 54 17.60 -6.45 3.74
C TYR A 54 18.24 -6.21 5.09
N GLY A 55 17.46 -5.69 6.03
CA GLY A 55 17.92 -5.39 7.38
C GLY A 55 18.27 -6.65 8.17
N ASP A 56 18.97 -6.47 9.27
CA ASP A 56 19.44 -7.57 10.13
C ASP A 56 18.30 -8.53 10.50
N GLY A 57 18.52 -9.81 10.23
CA GLY A 57 17.57 -10.89 10.49
C GLY A 57 16.55 -11.13 9.38
N TYR A 58 16.57 -10.36 8.29
CA TYR A 58 15.68 -10.50 7.14
C TYR A 58 16.43 -10.86 5.87
N THR A 59 15.71 -11.50 4.96
CA THR A 59 16.22 -11.96 3.66
C THR A 59 15.22 -11.57 2.56
N LYS A 60 15.61 -11.78 1.31
CA LYS A 60 14.73 -11.59 0.14
C LYS A 60 13.48 -12.47 0.16
N ASP A 61 13.50 -13.56 0.94
CA ASP A 61 12.44 -14.56 1.00
C ASP A 61 11.48 -14.30 2.18
N ASP A 62 11.73 -13.28 3.01
CA ASP A 62 10.82 -12.89 4.09
C ASP A 62 9.69 -12.02 3.56
N LEU A 63 8.49 -12.26 4.09
CA LEU A 63 7.32 -11.48 3.72
C LEU A 63 7.34 -10.12 4.44
N ALA A 64 6.85 -9.11 3.76
CA ALA A 64 6.62 -7.78 4.28
C ALA A 64 5.12 -7.46 4.25
N THR A 65 4.66 -6.72 5.23
CA THR A 65 3.24 -6.38 5.37
C THR A 65 2.94 -5.09 4.62
N SER A 66 1.90 -5.12 3.79
CA SER A 66 1.52 -3.99 2.93
C SER A 66 0.83 -2.83 3.65
N TRP A 67 0.16 -3.11 4.77
CA TRP A 67 -0.82 -2.18 5.32
C TRP A 67 -1.72 -1.60 4.21
N SER A 68 -1.88 -0.28 4.17
CA SER A 68 -2.74 0.39 3.19
C SER A 68 -2.27 0.32 1.73
N ILE A 69 -1.05 -0.13 1.46
CA ILE A 69 -0.60 -0.41 0.08
C ILE A 69 -1.53 -1.44 -0.58
N SER A 70 -2.14 -2.35 0.19
CA SER A 70 -3.12 -3.31 -0.32
C SER A 70 -4.27 -2.68 -1.09
N LYS A 71 -4.63 -1.43 -0.76
CA LYS A 71 -5.72 -0.71 -1.43
C LYS A 71 -5.48 -0.57 -2.94
N THR A 72 -4.23 -0.39 -3.37
CA THR A 72 -3.88 -0.28 -4.78
C THR A 72 -4.09 -1.57 -5.54
N PHE A 73 -3.84 -2.71 -4.89
CA PHE A 73 -4.04 -4.04 -5.48
C PHE A 73 -5.51 -4.32 -5.74
N TYR A 74 -6.39 -4.05 -4.75
CA TYR A 74 -7.83 -4.25 -4.93
C TYR A 74 -8.44 -3.23 -5.89
N ALA A 75 -7.96 -1.99 -5.91
CA ALA A 75 -8.35 -1.00 -6.91
C ALA A 75 -7.97 -1.44 -8.33
N ALA A 76 -6.80 -2.04 -8.52
CA ALA A 76 -6.35 -2.54 -9.82
C ALA A 76 -7.28 -3.61 -10.42
N LEU A 77 -8.03 -4.35 -9.59
CA LEU A 77 -9.00 -5.35 -10.06
C LEU A 77 -10.12 -4.74 -10.92
N PHE A 78 -10.44 -3.46 -10.75
CA PHE A 78 -11.40 -2.78 -11.63
C PHE A 78 -10.82 -2.55 -13.03
N GLY A 79 -9.54 -2.26 -13.12
CA GLY A 79 -8.84 -2.21 -14.40
C GLY A 79 -8.76 -3.59 -15.08
N VAL A 80 -8.60 -4.66 -14.29
CA VAL A 80 -8.70 -6.05 -14.78
C VAL A 80 -10.13 -6.36 -15.26
N ALA A 81 -11.15 -5.96 -14.50
CA ALA A 81 -12.53 -6.19 -14.87
C ALA A 81 -12.91 -5.49 -16.20
N ILE A 82 -12.40 -4.27 -16.41
CA ILE A 82 -12.58 -3.54 -17.68
C ILE A 82 -11.86 -4.26 -18.81
N GLU A 83 -10.61 -4.69 -18.63
CA GLU A 83 -9.84 -5.40 -19.65
C GLU A 83 -10.51 -6.71 -20.08
N LYS A 84 -11.12 -7.42 -19.13
CA LYS A 84 -11.87 -8.64 -19.38
C LYS A 84 -13.28 -8.41 -19.95
N GLY A 85 -13.74 -7.15 -20.06
CA GLY A 85 -15.08 -6.81 -20.53
C GLY A 85 -16.19 -7.21 -19.54
N LEU A 86 -15.86 -7.43 -18.27
CA LEU A 86 -16.86 -7.70 -17.22
C LEU A 86 -17.65 -6.45 -16.87
N ILE A 87 -17.01 -5.30 -16.94
CA ILE A 87 -17.59 -3.96 -16.87
C ILE A 87 -16.95 -3.07 -17.94
N SER A 88 -17.60 -1.97 -18.28
CA SER A 88 -17.03 -0.92 -19.12
C SER A 88 -16.40 0.17 -18.26
N TYR A 89 -15.51 0.99 -18.83
CA TYR A 89 -14.95 2.15 -18.14
C TYR A 89 -16.03 3.11 -17.62
N SER A 90 -17.11 3.30 -18.38
CA SER A 90 -18.25 4.14 -17.96
C SER A 90 -19.00 3.58 -16.74
N ASP A 91 -18.88 2.30 -16.47
CA ASP A 91 -19.54 1.68 -15.31
C ASP A 91 -18.92 2.13 -13.97
N LEU A 92 -17.71 2.70 -13.98
CA LEU A 92 -17.12 3.35 -12.80
C LEU A 92 -18.00 4.50 -12.28
N GLN A 93 -18.77 5.16 -13.15
CA GLN A 93 -19.68 6.24 -12.78
C GLN A 93 -21.06 5.74 -12.33
N LYS A 94 -21.31 4.44 -12.39
CA LYS A 94 -22.59 3.88 -11.90
C LYS A 94 -22.64 3.91 -10.37
N PRO A 95 -23.85 4.06 -9.83
CA PRO A 95 -24.08 3.99 -8.39
C PRO A 95 -23.72 2.61 -7.85
N ILE A 96 -23.23 2.53 -6.62
CA ILE A 96 -22.86 1.26 -5.98
C ILE A 96 -24.05 0.30 -5.84
N SER A 97 -25.27 0.80 -5.75
CA SER A 97 -26.50 -0.02 -5.78
C SER A 97 -26.68 -0.81 -7.08
N PHE A 98 -26.01 -0.43 -8.18
CA PHE A 98 -25.95 -1.22 -9.40
C PHE A 98 -25.17 -2.54 -9.20
N PHE A 99 -24.15 -2.51 -8.38
CA PHE A 99 -23.30 -3.66 -8.06
C PHE A 99 -23.78 -4.41 -6.82
N ILE A 100 -24.37 -3.68 -5.87
CA ILE A 100 -24.84 -4.17 -4.57
C ILE A 100 -26.34 -3.84 -4.48
N PRO A 101 -27.24 -4.67 -5.05
CA PRO A 101 -28.66 -4.38 -5.11
C PRO A 101 -29.33 -4.17 -3.74
N GLU A 102 -28.77 -4.74 -2.69
CA GLU A 102 -29.22 -4.59 -1.31
C GLU A 102 -29.18 -3.14 -0.82
N LEU A 103 -28.36 -2.30 -1.45
CA LEU A 103 -28.24 -0.87 -1.13
C LEU A 103 -29.22 0.02 -1.89
N ILE A 104 -30.17 -0.51 -2.67
CA ILE A 104 -31.04 0.33 -3.52
C ILE A 104 -31.89 1.33 -2.73
N GLU A 105 -32.31 0.96 -1.53
CA GLU A 105 -33.08 1.81 -0.62
C GLU A 105 -32.19 2.50 0.44
N ASP A 106 -30.88 2.29 0.39
CA ASP A 106 -29.93 2.88 1.33
C ASP A 106 -29.61 4.33 0.97
N SER A 107 -29.28 5.14 1.98
CA SER A 107 -28.89 6.55 1.82
C SER A 107 -27.68 6.74 0.90
N LYS A 108 -26.74 5.78 0.86
CA LYS A 108 -25.56 5.78 -0.01
C LYS A 108 -25.78 5.12 -1.38
N SER A 109 -27.02 4.73 -1.72
CA SER A 109 -27.34 4.01 -2.97
C SER A 109 -26.79 4.69 -4.22
N GLN A 110 -26.73 6.01 -4.24
CA GLN A 110 -26.28 6.82 -5.39
C GLN A 110 -24.78 7.12 -5.37
N LEU A 111 -24.03 6.67 -4.35
CA LEU A 111 -22.59 6.79 -4.32
C LEU A 111 -21.96 6.02 -5.49
N THR A 112 -21.03 6.63 -6.23
CA THR A 112 -20.43 5.99 -7.40
C THR A 112 -19.17 5.22 -7.06
N LEU A 113 -18.89 4.14 -7.81
CA LEU A 113 -17.65 3.39 -7.69
C LEU A 113 -16.41 4.30 -7.91
N TYR A 114 -16.50 5.23 -8.86
CA TYR A 114 -15.43 6.19 -9.12
C TYR A 114 -15.09 7.06 -7.89
N ASN A 115 -16.12 7.54 -7.17
CA ASN A 115 -15.89 8.36 -5.99
C ASN A 115 -15.39 7.55 -4.78
N LEU A 116 -15.70 6.26 -4.67
CA LEU A 116 -15.03 5.37 -3.72
C LEU A 116 -13.54 5.24 -4.03
N LEU A 117 -13.20 4.93 -5.28
CA LEU A 117 -11.82 4.77 -5.73
C LEU A 117 -11.00 6.06 -5.61
N ALA A 118 -11.62 7.22 -5.82
CA ALA A 118 -10.99 8.53 -5.70
C ALA A 118 -10.99 9.11 -4.27
N MET A 119 -11.43 8.35 -3.25
CA MET A 119 -11.56 8.81 -1.87
C MET A 119 -12.37 10.11 -1.74
N ARG A 120 -13.51 10.18 -2.47
CA ARG A 120 -14.42 11.34 -2.53
C ARG A 120 -15.86 10.94 -2.31
N SER A 121 -16.10 9.95 -1.49
CA SER A 121 -17.42 9.40 -1.25
C SER A 121 -18.37 10.35 -0.52
N GLY A 122 -17.84 11.24 0.33
CA GLY A 122 -18.64 12.06 1.23
C GLY A 122 -19.27 11.26 2.36
N LEU A 123 -18.80 10.04 2.63
CA LEU A 123 -19.23 9.27 3.79
C LEU A 123 -18.76 9.95 5.07
N GLU A 124 -19.53 9.77 6.15
CA GLU A 124 -19.17 10.30 7.46
C GLU A 124 -17.83 9.76 7.93
N ILE A 125 -16.97 10.66 8.45
CA ILE A 125 -15.70 10.32 9.06
C ILE A 125 -15.68 10.86 10.47
N THR A 126 -15.50 9.97 11.43
CA THR A 126 -15.17 10.29 12.81
C THR A 126 -13.66 10.29 12.99
N GLU A 127 -13.17 10.89 14.07
CA GLU A 127 -11.73 10.94 14.37
C GLU A 127 -11.04 9.57 14.38
N TYR A 128 -11.77 8.51 14.75
CA TYR A 128 -11.24 7.15 14.91
C TYR A 128 -11.89 6.12 13.98
N LEU A 129 -12.54 6.56 12.93
CA LEU A 129 -13.30 5.69 12.01
C LEU A 129 -12.48 4.50 11.50
N ASN A 130 -11.25 4.76 11.10
CA ASN A 130 -10.37 3.75 10.51
C ASN A 130 -9.99 2.67 11.54
N GLU A 131 -9.73 3.08 12.76
CA GLU A 131 -9.38 2.23 13.88
C GLU A 131 -10.61 1.46 14.37
N GLU A 132 -11.74 2.12 14.55
CA GLU A 132 -13.00 1.51 14.95
C GLU A 132 -13.40 0.39 13.96
N MET A 133 -13.28 0.66 12.65
CA MET A 133 -13.55 -0.36 11.64
C MET A 133 -12.55 -1.51 11.75
N PHE A 134 -11.26 -1.21 11.86
CA PHE A 134 -10.21 -2.21 11.90
C PHE A 134 -10.37 -3.17 13.10
N PHE A 135 -10.76 -2.64 14.26
CA PHE A 135 -11.00 -3.43 15.47
C PHE A 135 -12.38 -4.05 15.55
N SER A 136 -13.28 -3.73 14.63
CA SER A 136 -14.60 -4.38 14.61
C SER A 136 -14.46 -5.86 14.23
N ILE A 137 -15.36 -6.68 14.76
CA ILE A 137 -15.41 -8.12 14.43
C ILE A 137 -15.76 -8.33 12.95
N ASP A 138 -16.59 -7.46 12.40
CA ASP A 138 -17.14 -7.52 11.04
C ASP A 138 -16.93 -6.18 10.35
N ASN A 139 -15.76 -6.03 9.70
CA ASN A 139 -15.37 -4.81 9.02
C ASN A 139 -16.28 -4.51 7.82
N LEU A 140 -16.77 -5.55 7.15
CA LEU A 140 -17.68 -5.36 6.04
C LEU A 140 -19.01 -4.80 6.51
N ASN A 141 -19.59 -5.36 7.55
CA ASN A 141 -20.83 -4.83 8.13
C ASN A 141 -20.64 -3.41 8.65
N PHE A 142 -19.49 -3.09 9.25
CA PHE A 142 -19.14 -1.73 9.67
C PHE A 142 -19.20 -0.78 8.46
N ALA A 143 -18.50 -1.09 7.37
CA ALA A 143 -18.47 -0.28 6.17
C ALA A 143 -19.85 -0.17 5.49
N MET A 144 -20.64 -1.25 5.47
CA MET A 144 -21.99 -1.26 4.94
C MET A 144 -22.97 -0.39 5.72
N ASN A 145 -22.69 -0.08 6.99
CA ASN A 145 -23.51 0.80 7.83
C ASN A 145 -23.04 2.27 7.84
N ALA A 146 -21.93 2.60 7.19
CA ALA A 146 -21.47 3.98 7.05
C ALA A 146 -22.50 4.87 6.36
N GLN A 147 -22.65 6.10 6.83
CA GLN A 147 -23.68 7.02 6.34
C GLN A 147 -23.07 8.17 5.52
N PRO A 148 -23.75 8.67 4.48
CA PRO A 148 -23.35 9.91 3.82
C PRO A 148 -23.49 11.11 4.77
N ALA A 149 -22.45 11.96 4.80
CA ALA A 149 -22.43 13.21 5.56
C ALA A 149 -22.33 14.43 4.65
N MET A 150 -21.72 14.25 3.45
CA MET A 150 -21.49 15.31 2.48
C MET A 150 -21.81 14.83 1.06
N PRO A 151 -22.03 15.75 0.10
CA PRO A 151 -22.14 15.37 -1.30
C PRO A 151 -20.88 14.68 -1.80
N GLN A 152 -21.04 13.55 -2.48
CA GLN A 152 -19.92 12.85 -3.11
C GLN A 152 -19.25 13.72 -4.20
N GLY A 153 -17.96 13.54 -4.37
CA GLY A 153 -17.19 14.19 -5.41
C GLY A 153 -16.66 15.59 -5.06
N GLU A 154 -17.03 16.17 -3.92
CA GLU A 154 -16.63 17.51 -3.52
C GLU A 154 -15.32 17.56 -2.74
N ILE A 155 -15.16 16.67 -1.77
CA ILE A 155 -14.03 16.69 -0.84
C ILE A 155 -13.29 15.36 -0.89
N TYR A 156 -11.96 15.45 -0.95
CA TYR A 156 -11.07 14.32 -0.71
C TYR A 156 -11.02 14.01 0.77
N GLU A 157 -11.24 12.75 1.10
CA GLU A 157 -11.16 12.31 2.48
C GLU A 157 -10.76 10.84 2.55
N TYR A 158 -9.50 10.62 2.93
CA TYR A 158 -8.94 9.27 3.01
C TYR A 158 -9.59 8.49 4.15
N ASN A 159 -10.22 7.35 3.82
CA ASN A 159 -10.74 6.44 4.82
C ASN A 159 -10.76 4.98 4.33
N ASN A 160 -10.76 4.05 5.28
CA ASN A 160 -10.76 2.62 5.00
C ASN A 160 -12.12 2.10 4.51
N VAL A 161 -13.21 2.77 4.89
CA VAL A 161 -14.58 2.40 4.51
C VAL A 161 -14.75 2.40 3.00
N ASN A 162 -14.20 3.43 2.31
CA ASN A 162 -14.24 3.50 0.85
C ASN A 162 -13.70 2.24 0.18
N THR A 163 -12.61 1.72 0.72
CA THR A 163 -11.96 0.53 0.12
C THR A 163 -12.60 -0.76 0.60
N MET A 164 -13.10 -0.82 1.84
CA MET A 164 -13.83 -2.01 2.30
C MET A 164 -15.14 -2.22 1.51
N LEU A 165 -15.80 -1.14 1.09
CA LEU A 165 -16.98 -1.22 0.21
C LEU A 165 -16.66 -1.76 -1.19
N LEU A 166 -15.39 -1.82 -1.60
CA LEU A 166 -15.00 -2.49 -2.84
C LEU A 166 -15.17 -4.00 -2.76
N ASN A 167 -15.12 -4.60 -1.55
CA ASN A 167 -15.28 -6.05 -1.35
C ASN A 167 -16.54 -6.60 -2.03
N PRO A 168 -17.77 -6.18 -1.66
CA PRO A 168 -18.99 -6.71 -2.28
C PRO A 168 -19.12 -6.31 -3.75
N ILE A 169 -18.50 -5.20 -4.19
CA ILE A 169 -18.49 -4.79 -5.59
C ILE A 169 -17.64 -5.76 -6.42
N ILE A 170 -16.42 -6.07 -5.97
CA ILE A 170 -15.52 -7.05 -6.61
C ILE A 170 -16.24 -8.40 -6.70
N LYS A 171 -16.81 -8.86 -5.58
CA LYS A 171 -17.57 -10.12 -5.53
C LYS A 171 -18.75 -10.11 -6.52
N SER A 172 -19.45 -9.00 -6.64
CA SER A 172 -20.56 -8.85 -7.60
C SER A 172 -20.09 -8.93 -9.05
N ILE A 173 -18.95 -8.33 -9.38
CA ILE A 173 -18.42 -8.30 -10.77
C ILE A 173 -17.82 -9.65 -11.16
N PHE A 174 -16.95 -10.21 -10.34
CA PHE A 174 -16.18 -11.43 -10.66
C PHE A 174 -16.90 -12.73 -10.27
N LYS A 175 -17.95 -12.66 -9.42
CA LYS A 175 -18.64 -13.82 -8.84
C LYS A 175 -17.74 -14.74 -8.00
N GLU A 176 -16.68 -14.19 -7.47
CA GLU A 176 -15.68 -14.84 -6.62
C GLU A 176 -15.32 -13.90 -5.44
N GLU A 177 -14.81 -14.45 -4.35
CA GLU A 177 -14.32 -13.67 -3.21
C GLU A 177 -13.11 -12.83 -3.63
N PRO A 178 -12.94 -11.60 -3.10
CA PRO A 178 -11.88 -10.68 -3.51
C PRO A 178 -10.47 -11.25 -3.46
N HIS A 179 -10.12 -12.04 -2.44
CA HIS A 179 -8.82 -12.70 -2.33
C HIS A 179 -8.57 -13.68 -3.47
N ASN A 180 -9.56 -14.48 -3.84
CA ASN A 180 -9.45 -15.42 -4.95
C ASN A 180 -9.27 -14.69 -6.28
N VAL A 181 -9.99 -13.58 -6.47
CA VAL A 181 -9.84 -12.73 -7.65
C VAL A 181 -8.44 -12.15 -7.70
N LEU A 182 -7.93 -11.62 -6.59
CA LEU A 182 -6.58 -11.05 -6.52
C LEU A 182 -5.50 -12.07 -6.85
N ILE A 183 -5.60 -13.27 -6.29
CA ILE A 183 -4.67 -14.37 -6.56
C ILE A 183 -4.67 -14.68 -8.06
N LYS A 184 -5.81 -14.95 -8.63
CA LYS A 184 -5.97 -15.41 -10.02
C LYS A 184 -5.59 -14.34 -11.04
N GLU A 185 -5.98 -13.09 -10.79
CA GLU A 185 -5.92 -12.04 -11.80
C GLU A 185 -4.65 -11.17 -11.70
N ILE A 186 -4.00 -11.15 -10.54
CA ILE A 186 -2.78 -10.35 -10.30
C ILE A 186 -1.61 -11.24 -9.89
N PHE A 187 -1.77 -12.07 -8.85
CA PHE A 187 -0.63 -12.81 -8.29
C PHE A 187 -0.12 -13.89 -9.24
N GLU A 188 -1.00 -14.73 -9.79
CA GLU A 188 -0.60 -15.78 -10.74
C GLU A 188 0.08 -15.22 -12.00
N PRO A 189 -0.47 -14.16 -12.67
CA PRO A 189 0.22 -13.55 -13.81
C PRO A 189 1.59 -12.96 -13.47
N LEU A 190 1.78 -12.39 -12.26
CA LEU A 190 3.06 -11.87 -11.78
C LEU A 190 4.03 -12.95 -11.28
N GLY A 191 3.60 -14.23 -11.22
CA GLY A 191 4.39 -15.30 -10.63
C GLY A 191 4.61 -15.12 -9.13
N ILE A 192 3.62 -14.60 -8.42
CA ILE A 192 3.59 -14.45 -6.97
C ILE A 192 2.93 -15.72 -6.42
N ASP A 193 3.71 -16.56 -5.76
CA ASP A 193 3.26 -17.85 -5.27
C ASP A 193 3.34 -17.99 -3.74
N ARG A 194 3.88 -16.97 -3.07
CA ARG A 194 3.99 -16.91 -1.62
C ARG A 194 3.42 -15.59 -1.09
N TYR A 195 2.35 -15.66 -0.33
CA TYR A 195 1.61 -14.51 0.16
C TYR A 195 0.85 -14.82 1.44
N GLY A 196 0.49 -13.76 2.20
CA GLY A 196 -0.55 -13.76 3.22
C GLY A 196 -1.66 -12.80 2.81
N LEU A 197 -2.91 -13.16 3.07
CA LEU A 197 -4.07 -12.32 2.83
C LEU A 197 -4.94 -12.27 4.09
N TRP A 198 -5.32 -11.06 4.50
CA TRP A 198 -5.98 -10.85 5.77
C TRP A 198 -7.50 -10.85 5.62
N SER A 199 -8.17 -11.54 6.55
CA SER A 199 -9.61 -11.52 6.71
C SER A 199 -9.96 -11.05 8.12
N ASP A 200 -11.09 -10.37 8.28
CA ASP A 200 -11.60 -9.98 9.59
C ASP A 200 -12.11 -11.21 10.39
N SER A 201 -12.52 -10.99 11.63
CA SER A 201 -13.00 -12.08 12.52
C SER A 201 -14.29 -12.72 12.04
N ALA A 202 -15.09 -12.02 11.23
CA ALA A 202 -16.29 -12.58 10.59
C ALA A 202 -15.97 -13.40 9.33
N GLY A 203 -14.72 -13.32 8.82
CA GLY A 203 -14.25 -14.04 7.66
C GLY A 203 -14.40 -13.26 6.35
N ASN A 204 -14.63 -11.96 6.40
CA ASN A 204 -14.62 -11.11 5.20
C ASN A 204 -13.20 -10.80 4.76
N ASP A 205 -12.94 -10.82 3.47
CA ASP A 205 -11.68 -10.40 2.88
C ASP A 205 -11.45 -8.90 3.10
N MET A 206 -10.34 -8.55 3.75
CA MET A 206 -10.01 -7.15 4.05
C MET A 206 -9.39 -6.49 2.81
N THR A 207 -10.22 -5.78 2.04
CA THR A 207 -9.75 -5.14 0.79
C THR A 207 -8.94 -3.85 1.00
N TYR A 208 -8.78 -3.41 2.23
CA TYR A 208 -8.12 -2.14 2.58
C TYR A 208 -6.80 -2.30 3.35
N TYR A 209 -6.53 -3.48 3.90
CA TYR A 209 -5.30 -3.87 4.60
C TYR A 209 -4.90 -5.31 4.26
N GLY A 210 -3.65 -5.65 4.56
CA GLY A 210 -3.28 -7.03 4.80
C GLY A 210 -3.00 -7.87 3.56
N ILE A 211 -2.13 -7.38 2.72
CA ILE A 211 -1.42 -8.20 1.75
C ILE A 211 0.02 -8.32 2.22
N ASP A 212 0.50 -9.55 2.40
CA ASP A 212 1.87 -9.83 2.76
C ASP A 212 2.56 -10.54 1.61
N LEU A 213 3.62 -9.94 1.09
CA LEU A 213 4.39 -10.45 -0.04
C LEU A 213 5.89 -10.33 0.22
N MET A 214 6.70 -11.04 -0.53
CA MET A 214 8.12 -10.74 -0.61
C MET A 214 8.32 -9.33 -1.18
N PRO A 215 9.31 -8.56 -0.71
CA PRO A 215 9.53 -7.18 -1.18
C PRO A 215 9.66 -7.05 -2.71
N ARG A 216 10.29 -8.02 -3.36
CA ARG A 216 10.38 -8.07 -4.83
C ARG A 216 9.03 -8.26 -5.51
N ASP A 217 8.06 -8.89 -4.85
CA ASP A 217 6.74 -9.10 -5.44
C ASP A 217 5.90 -7.82 -5.41
N PHE A 218 6.07 -6.97 -4.39
CA PHE A 218 5.53 -5.62 -4.42
C PHE A 218 6.13 -4.80 -5.57
N LEU A 219 7.43 -4.93 -5.81
CA LEU A 219 8.09 -4.26 -6.94
C LEU A 219 7.54 -4.73 -8.29
N LYS A 220 7.27 -6.04 -8.46
CA LYS A 220 6.62 -6.57 -9.69
C LYS A 220 5.26 -5.91 -9.93
N PHE A 221 4.48 -5.70 -8.87
CA PHE A 221 3.18 -5.02 -8.98
C PHE A 221 3.34 -3.55 -9.39
N VAL A 222 4.30 -2.82 -8.81
CA VAL A 222 4.61 -1.44 -9.22
C VAL A 222 5.05 -1.40 -10.68
N ASN A 223 5.93 -2.31 -11.08
CA ASN A 223 6.43 -2.39 -12.45
C ASN A 223 5.32 -2.73 -13.46
N LEU A 224 4.26 -3.42 -13.04
CA LEU A 224 3.07 -3.62 -13.88
C LEU A 224 2.43 -2.27 -14.28
N PHE A 225 2.43 -1.28 -13.38
CA PHE A 225 1.98 0.09 -13.70
C PHE A 225 2.96 0.80 -14.64
N MET A 226 4.26 0.61 -14.45
CA MET A 226 5.29 1.14 -15.34
C MET A 226 5.16 0.60 -16.77
N ASP A 227 4.79 -0.68 -16.91
CA ASP A 227 4.59 -1.37 -18.19
C ASP A 227 3.18 -1.19 -18.78
N ASN A 228 2.47 -0.13 -18.39
CA ASN A 228 1.11 0.18 -18.85
C ASN A 228 0.12 -1.00 -18.66
N GLY A 229 0.26 -1.75 -17.57
CA GLY A 229 -0.61 -2.86 -17.22
C GLY A 229 -0.33 -4.15 -17.99
N ARG A 230 0.87 -4.33 -18.56
CA ARG A 230 1.24 -5.49 -19.37
C ARG A 230 2.22 -6.41 -18.66
N ILE A 231 2.05 -7.71 -18.88
CA ILE A 231 3.00 -8.75 -18.49
C ILE A 231 3.33 -9.58 -19.72
N ASN A 232 4.60 -9.64 -20.10
CA ASN A 232 5.04 -10.40 -21.29
C ASN A 232 4.24 -10.08 -22.57
N GLY A 233 3.86 -8.80 -22.73
CA GLY A 233 3.08 -8.31 -23.87
C GLY A 233 1.55 -8.50 -23.74
N ASN A 234 1.07 -9.26 -22.76
CA ASN A 234 -0.36 -9.45 -22.50
C ASN A 234 -0.89 -8.32 -21.60
N GLN A 235 -2.00 -7.69 -21.99
CA GLN A 235 -2.68 -6.71 -21.17
C GLN A 235 -3.37 -7.40 -19.98
N ILE A 236 -3.07 -6.95 -18.78
CA ILE A 236 -3.66 -7.46 -17.52
C ILE A 236 -4.58 -6.40 -16.92
N ILE A 237 -4.11 -5.17 -16.83
CA ILE A 237 -4.91 -4.01 -16.36
C ILE A 237 -5.19 -3.13 -17.56
N ASN A 238 -6.43 -2.74 -17.74
CA ASN A 238 -6.83 -1.83 -18.82
C ASN A 238 -6.02 -0.53 -18.77
N GLU A 239 -5.44 -0.15 -19.91
CA GLU A 239 -4.50 0.98 -20.00
C GLU A 239 -5.17 2.34 -19.69
N GLU A 240 -6.44 2.54 -20.10
CA GLU A 240 -7.18 3.76 -19.80
C GLU A 240 -7.45 3.90 -18.29
N PHE A 241 -7.87 2.81 -17.64
CA PHE A 241 -8.05 2.77 -16.18
C PHE A 241 -6.74 3.06 -15.46
N LEU A 242 -5.65 2.43 -15.88
CA LEU A 242 -4.34 2.62 -15.27
C LEU A 242 -3.90 4.10 -15.36
N LYS A 243 -3.98 4.70 -16.55
CA LYS A 243 -3.65 6.12 -16.76
C LYS A 243 -4.53 7.04 -15.91
N GLU A 244 -5.81 6.71 -15.75
CA GLU A 244 -6.71 7.48 -14.89
C GLU A 244 -6.34 7.32 -13.42
N SER A 245 -5.98 6.10 -12.99
CA SER A 245 -5.69 5.81 -11.57
C SER A 245 -4.51 6.60 -11.01
N ILE A 246 -3.57 7.01 -11.87
CA ILE A 246 -2.38 7.81 -11.50
C ILE A 246 -2.51 9.30 -11.86
N LYS A 247 -3.69 9.78 -12.23
CA LYS A 247 -3.94 11.22 -12.44
C LYS A 247 -4.25 11.93 -11.12
N PRO A 248 -3.93 13.24 -11.03
CA PRO A 248 -4.31 14.06 -9.88
C PRO A 248 -5.80 14.41 -9.93
N ILE A 249 -6.66 13.54 -9.37
CA ILE A 249 -8.13 13.64 -9.38
C ILE A 249 -8.63 14.41 -8.17
N SER A 250 -8.21 14.02 -6.97
CA SER A 250 -8.66 14.57 -5.69
C SER A 250 -7.52 15.30 -5.03
N LYS A 251 -7.79 16.49 -4.47
CA LYS A 251 -6.76 17.31 -3.81
C LYS A 251 -6.78 17.03 -2.31
N GLY A 252 -5.72 16.39 -1.82
CA GLY A 252 -5.42 16.25 -0.40
C GLY A 252 -4.66 17.43 0.18
N THR A 253 -4.18 17.32 1.41
CA THR A 253 -3.54 18.39 2.16
C THR A 253 -2.14 18.76 1.63
N GLY A 254 -1.40 17.83 1.04
CA GLY A 254 -0.03 18.05 0.54
C GLY A 254 0.20 17.47 -0.85
N GLU A 255 -0.73 16.66 -1.33
CA GLU A 255 -0.60 15.91 -2.56
C GLU A 255 -1.96 15.74 -3.23
N TRP A 256 -1.93 15.24 -4.46
CA TRP A 256 -3.11 14.81 -5.16
C TRP A 256 -3.32 13.31 -4.98
N PHE A 257 -4.55 12.88 -5.19
CA PHE A 257 -4.93 11.48 -5.12
C PHE A 257 -5.65 11.06 -6.39
N GLY A 258 -5.24 9.94 -6.96
CA GLY A 258 -5.88 9.32 -8.12
C GLY A 258 -6.93 8.29 -7.70
N LEU A 259 -6.97 7.14 -8.38
CA LEU A 259 -7.79 6.01 -7.96
C LEU A 259 -6.95 5.07 -7.08
N HIS A 260 -6.94 5.33 -5.79
CA HIS A 260 -6.14 4.65 -4.76
C HIS A 260 -4.61 4.80 -4.90
N TRP A 261 -4.15 5.85 -5.60
CA TRP A 261 -2.75 6.24 -5.67
C TRP A 261 -2.56 7.69 -5.22
N SER A 262 -1.54 7.95 -4.44
CA SER A 262 -1.03 9.30 -4.22
C SER A 262 -0.27 9.76 -5.47
N VAL A 263 -0.44 11.01 -5.82
CA VAL A 263 0.14 11.61 -7.03
C VAL A 263 0.75 12.96 -6.69
N ARG A 264 2.06 13.06 -6.74
CA ARG A 264 2.80 14.29 -6.47
C ARG A 264 3.46 14.80 -7.74
N LYS A 265 2.96 15.92 -8.26
CA LYS A 265 3.58 16.61 -9.39
C LYS A 265 4.65 17.56 -8.89
N PHE A 266 5.86 17.42 -9.41
CA PHE A 266 6.94 18.37 -9.16
C PHE A 266 7.03 19.45 -10.25
N ASN A 267 6.76 19.07 -11.48
CA ASN A 267 6.64 19.95 -12.63
C ASN A 267 5.68 19.32 -13.67
N GLU A 268 5.57 19.89 -14.86
CA GLU A 268 4.68 19.36 -15.89
C GLU A 268 5.19 18.07 -16.54
N GLU A 269 6.48 17.75 -16.38
CA GLU A 269 7.16 16.62 -17.03
C GLU A 269 7.33 15.40 -16.14
N LYS A 270 7.19 15.55 -14.81
CA LYS A 270 7.60 14.55 -13.84
C LYS A 270 6.59 14.36 -12.72
N THR A 271 6.19 13.13 -12.50
CA THR A 271 5.18 12.76 -11.50
C THR A 271 5.68 11.62 -10.62
N LEU A 272 5.73 11.81 -9.31
CA LEU A 272 5.90 10.74 -8.35
C LEU A 272 4.53 10.15 -8.02
N VAL A 273 4.37 8.88 -8.27
CA VAL A 273 3.18 8.10 -7.92
C VAL A 273 3.54 7.09 -6.85
N GLY A 274 2.66 6.87 -5.90
CA GLY A 274 2.91 5.85 -4.90
C GLY A 274 1.96 5.89 -3.74
N LEU A 275 2.27 5.14 -2.72
CA LEU A 275 1.67 5.21 -1.40
C LEU A 275 2.77 5.14 -0.35
N GLU A 276 2.67 6.04 0.57
CA GLU A 276 3.32 5.98 1.85
C GLU A 276 2.29 5.64 2.90
N VAL A 277 2.63 4.72 3.77
CA VAL A 277 1.72 4.21 4.77
C VAL A 277 2.38 4.13 6.14
N THR A 278 1.62 3.74 7.13
CA THR A 278 2.04 3.60 8.52
C THR A 278 3.47 3.06 8.67
N ASP A 279 4.23 3.68 9.56
CA ASP A 279 5.59 3.31 9.95
C ASP A 279 6.65 3.42 8.83
N GLY A 280 6.44 4.33 7.87
CA GLY A 280 7.44 4.67 6.85
C GLY A 280 7.60 3.60 5.77
N GLN A 281 6.61 2.76 5.57
CA GLN A 281 6.55 1.85 4.44
C GLN A 281 6.07 2.61 3.21
N PHE A 282 6.63 2.29 2.07
CA PHE A 282 6.21 2.91 0.82
C PHE A 282 6.41 2.02 -0.40
N ILE A 283 5.62 2.34 -1.43
CA ILE A 283 5.87 1.99 -2.82
C ILE A 283 5.82 3.27 -3.63
N PHE A 284 6.87 3.59 -4.40
CA PHE A 284 6.93 4.78 -5.25
C PHE A 284 7.43 4.42 -6.64
N PHE A 285 6.97 5.17 -7.64
CA PHE A 285 7.49 5.09 -8.99
C PHE A 285 7.36 6.43 -9.75
N ILE A 286 8.26 6.64 -10.69
CA ILE A 286 8.29 7.78 -11.60
C ILE A 286 8.22 7.22 -13.01
N PRO A 287 7.01 7.18 -13.63
CA PRO A 287 6.82 6.55 -14.94
C PRO A 287 7.73 7.12 -16.02
N GLU A 288 7.95 8.44 -15.99
CA GLU A 288 8.72 9.16 -16.99
C GLU A 288 10.22 8.82 -16.95
N GLU A 289 10.72 8.27 -15.86
CA GLU A 289 12.14 7.96 -15.65
C GLU A 289 12.43 6.47 -15.49
N GLY A 290 11.42 5.63 -15.55
CA GLY A 290 11.60 4.20 -15.35
C GLY A 290 12.01 3.80 -13.93
N ILE A 291 11.91 4.71 -12.94
CA ILE A 291 12.36 4.47 -11.57
C ILE A 291 11.21 3.94 -10.72
N SER A 292 11.45 2.89 -9.95
CA SER A 292 10.56 2.45 -8.88
C SER A 292 11.32 2.06 -7.62
N ALA A 293 10.69 2.24 -6.46
CA ALA A 293 11.27 1.93 -5.17
C ALA A 293 10.21 1.41 -4.20
N VAL A 294 10.61 0.44 -3.39
CA VAL A 294 9.76 -0.11 -2.31
C VAL A 294 10.57 -0.20 -1.03
N ARG A 295 9.97 0.17 0.09
CA ARG A 295 10.54 0.02 1.43
C ARG A 295 9.50 -0.56 2.38
N PHE A 296 9.94 -1.53 3.17
CA PHE A 296 9.16 -2.12 4.25
C PHE A 296 9.91 -2.05 5.56
N THR A 297 9.15 -2.02 6.65
CA THR A 297 9.66 -1.97 8.01
C THR A 297 9.49 -3.30 8.71
N LYS A 298 10.21 -3.49 9.82
CA LYS A 298 10.24 -4.72 10.58
C LYS A 298 8.95 -4.94 11.35
N TYR A 299 8.31 -6.08 11.10
CA TYR A 299 7.16 -6.58 11.85
C TYR A 299 7.35 -8.06 12.18
N PHE A 300 6.69 -8.52 13.21
CA PHE A 300 6.63 -9.95 13.51
C PHE A 300 5.47 -10.57 12.73
N HIS A 301 5.76 -11.48 11.84
CA HIS A 301 4.77 -12.31 11.20
C HIS A 301 5.25 -13.76 11.15
N ASN A 302 4.33 -14.66 11.36
CA ASN A 302 4.62 -16.09 11.40
C ASN A 302 3.47 -16.85 10.73
N TYR A 303 3.48 -16.90 9.39
CA TYR A 303 2.52 -17.68 8.65
C TYR A 303 3.19 -18.38 7.46
N GLU A 304 2.58 -19.48 7.05
CA GLU A 304 3.06 -20.32 5.97
C GLU A 304 2.57 -19.83 4.61
N LYS A 305 3.21 -20.31 3.56
CA LYS A 305 2.86 -20.03 2.17
C LYS A 305 1.37 -20.29 1.89
N GLY A 306 0.72 -19.30 1.31
CA GLY A 306 -0.67 -19.40 0.86
C GLY A 306 -1.73 -19.40 1.96
N HIS A 307 -1.38 -19.08 3.19
CA HIS A 307 -2.36 -18.97 4.26
C HIS A 307 -3.12 -17.64 4.22
N GLN A 308 -4.44 -17.74 4.39
CA GLN A 308 -5.26 -16.61 4.79
C GLN A 308 -5.09 -16.38 6.28
N VAL A 309 -4.72 -15.18 6.67
CA VAL A 309 -4.58 -14.80 8.08
C VAL A 309 -5.93 -14.32 8.60
N LYS A 310 -6.45 -14.96 9.64
CA LYS A 310 -7.63 -14.51 10.38
C LYS A 310 -7.17 -13.88 11.67
N PHE A 311 -7.56 -12.63 11.89
CA PHE A 311 -7.20 -11.91 13.09
C PHE A 311 -8.27 -11.99 14.16
N GLY A 312 -7.88 -12.49 15.35
CA GLY A 312 -8.54 -12.16 16.60
C GLY A 312 -7.84 -10.97 17.25
N ILE A 313 -8.54 -10.24 18.10
CA ILE A 313 -7.99 -9.05 18.78
C ILE A 313 -6.67 -9.32 19.53
N LEU A 314 -6.51 -10.53 20.10
CA LEU A 314 -5.29 -10.95 20.81
C LEU A 314 -4.12 -11.23 19.88
N GLU A 315 -4.36 -11.84 18.72
CA GLU A 315 -3.34 -12.11 17.71
C GLU A 315 -2.86 -10.78 17.09
N TYR A 316 -3.77 -9.85 16.95
CA TYR A 316 -3.49 -8.51 16.44
C TYR A 316 -2.59 -7.70 17.41
N LEU A 317 -2.85 -7.72 18.71
CA LEU A 317 -2.01 -7.04 19.71
C LEU A 317 -0.55 -7.55 19.72
N LEU A 318 -0.31 -8.80 19.33
CA LEU A 318 1.03 -9.37 19.21
C LEU A 318 1.76 -8.90 17.93
N TRP A 319 1.03 -8.28 16.99
CA TRP A 319 1.50 -7.89 15.67
C TRP A 319 1.71 -6.40 15.49
N MET A 320 1.19 -5.62 16.43
CA MET A 320 1.19 -4.19 16.29
C MET A 320 2.56 -3.56 16.41
N PRO A 321 2.86 -2.54 15.60
CA PRO A 321 3.90 -1.58 15.93
C PRO A 321 3.64 -0.97 17.32
N TYR A 322 4.69 -0.69 18.05
CA TYR A 322 4.59 -0.10 19.39
C TYR A 322 3.73 1.17 19.45
N SER A 323 3.81 2.01 18.41
CA SER A 323 2.99 3.21 18.27
C SER A 323 1.48 2.90 18.30
N TRP A 324 1.07 1.78 17.71
CA TRP A 324 -0.30 1.29 17.72
C TRP A 324 -0.70 0.69 19.06
N VAL A 325 0.19 -0.06 19.68
CA VAL A 325 -0.06 -0.62 21.03
C VAL A 325 -0.28 0.53 22.02
N LYS A 326 0.56 1.57 21.98
CA LYS A 326 0.39 2.77 22.81
C LYS A 326 -0.96 3.45 22.54
N TYR A 327 -1.33 3.60 21.29
CA TYR A 327 -2.58 4.23 20.88
C TYR A 327 -3.81 3.44 21.38
N ILE A 328 -3.82 2.11 21.24
CA ILE A 328 -4.96 1.27 21.68
C ILE A 328 -5.05 1.20 23.19
N THR A 329 -3.93 1.09 23.89
CA THR A 329 -3.96 1.13 25.38
C THR A 329 -4.50 2.46 25.87
N THR A 330 -4.26 3.56 25.15
CA THR A 330 -4.84 4.87 25.45
C THR A 330 -6.35 4.91 25.14
N LEU A 331 -6.81 4.35 24.03
CA LEU A 331 -8.25 4.25 23.69
C LEU A 331 -9.03 3.41 24.69
N VAL A 332 -8.51 2.22 25.03
CA VAL A 332 -9.16 1.32 26.01
C VAL A 332 -9.17 1.94 27.39
N ALA A 333 -8.14 2.69 27.79
CA ALA A 333 -8.09 3.38 29.07
C ALA A 333 -9.09 4.55 29.15
N THR A 334 -9.33 5.26 28.02
CA THR A 334 -10.30 6.38 27.99
C THR A 334 -11.76 5.94 28.03
N GLU A 335 -12.08 4.71 27.59
CA GLU A 335 -13.42 4.15 27.74
C GLU A 335 -13.73 3.69 29.17
N THR A 336 -12.70 3.43 30.00
CA THR A 336 -12.87 2.89 31.36
C THR A 336 -12.83 3.92 32.47
N GLU A 337 -12.28 5.14 32.25
CA GLU A 337 -12.23 6.17 33.28
C GLU A 337 -12.39 7.60 32.71
N SER A 338 -13.32 8.33 33.29
CA SER A 338 -13.63 9.72 32.99
C SER A 338 -12.40 10.65 33.02
N GLY A 339 -11.83 10.95 31.86
CA GLY A 339 -11.18 12.24 31.61
C GLY A 339 -9.79 12.48 32.21
N GLN A 340 -9.03 11.47 32.60
CA GLN A 340 -7.61 11.60 32.95
C GLN A 340 -6.75 10.90 31.91
N GLU A 341 -5.74 11.60 31.38
CA GLU A 341 -4.69 10.95 30.59
C GLU A 341 -4.05 9.83 31.43
N PRO A 342 -3.87 8.62 30.89
CA PRO A 342 -3.19 7.56 31.63
C PRO A 342 -1.75 7.96 31.92
N GLU A 343 -1.36 8.02 33.19
CA GLU A 343 0.04 8.09 33.59
C GLU A 343 0.75 6.84 33.05
N ASP A 344 1.97 7.01 32.51
CA ASP A 344 2.82 5.92 32.07
C ASP A 344 2.94 4.87 33.20
N ASP A 345 2.32 3.70 33.01
CA ASP A 345 2.44 2.61 33.98
C ASP A 345 3.81 1.94 33.83
N PRO A 346 4.72 2.12 34.80
CA PRO A 346 6.08 1.57 34.72
C PRO A 346 6.12 0.03 34.80
N SER A 347 4.99 -0.63 35.08
CA SER A 347 4.91 -2.10 35.11
C SER A 347 4.70 -2.71 33.72
N ILE A 348 4.32 -1.92 32.71
CA ILE A 348 4.18 -2.37 31.34
C ILE A 348 5.57 -2.31 30.69
N ASN A 349 6.23 -3.43 30.65
CA ASN A 349 7.56 -3.56 30.03
C ASN A 349 7.36 -3.72 28.52
N PHE A 350 7.20 -2.58 27.81
CA PHE A 350 7.14 -2.60 26.35
C PHE A 350 8.50 -2.99 25.76
N PRO A 351 8.51 -3.82 24.70
CA PRO A 351 9.77 -4.12 23.99
C PRO A 351 10.43 -2.82 23.52
N ASP A 352 11.76 -2.82 23.44
CA ASP A 352 12.52 -1.68 22.92
C ASP A 352 11.95 -1.24 21.57
N THR A 353 11.55 0.02 21.46
CA THR A 353 10.91 0.59 20.26
C THR A 353 11.78 0.45 19.02
N LYS A 354 13.13 0.40 19.17
CA LYS A 354 14.04 0.15 18.06
C LYS A 354 13.93 -1.27 17.52
N SER A 355 13.65 -2.25 18.39
CA SER A 355 13.44 -3.65 17.98
C SER A 355 12.11 -3.86 17.25
N LEU A 356 11.17 -2.93 17.39
CA LEU A 356 9.84 -2.96 16.74
C LEU A 356 9.77 -2.10 15.47
N GLY A 357 10.89 -1.58 14.99
CA GLY A 357 10.92 -0.83 13.75
C GLY A 357 10.46 0.64 13.85
N VAL A 358 10.31 1.19 15.05
CA VAL A 358 10.03 2.63 15.23
C VAL A 358 11.31 3.43 15.02
N SER A 359 11.29 4.38 14.11
CA SER A 359 12.44 5.22 13.75
C SER A 359 12.03 6.65 13.38
N GLU A 360 13.02 7.49 13.12
CA GLU A 360 12.78 8.86 12.63
C GLU A 360 12.15 8.91 11.23
N LEU A 361 12.27 7.83 10.46
CA LEU A 361 11.62 7.68 9.16
C LEU A 361 10.18 7.14 9.28
N ASN A 362 9.80 6.65 10.44
CA ASN A 362 8.49 6.10 10.71
C ASN A 362 7.64 7.19 11.34
N CYS A 363 6.54 7.53 10.71
CA CYS A 363 5.62 8.52 11.24
C CYS A 363 4.63 7.90 12.21
N PRO A 364 4.29 8.60 13.29
CA PRO A 364 3.13 8.23 14.08
C PRO A 364 1.88 8.29 13.19
N PHE A 365 0.98 7.36 13.42
CA PHE A 365 -0.25 7.14 12.64
C PHE A 365 -1.10 8.40 12.39
N THR A 366 -1.02 9.39 13.26
CA THR A 366 -1.90 10.57 13.28
C THR A 366 -1.53 11.69 12.30
N ALA A 367 -0.37 11.63 11.63
CA ALA A 367 0.03 12.70 10.73
C ALA A 367 1.11 12.25 9.70
N PRO A 368 0.81 11.31 8.79
CA PRO A 368 1.76 10.88 7.76
C PRO A 368 2.28 12.06 6.94
N ASP A 369 1.42 13.05 6.62
CA ASP A 369 1.76 14.23 5.83
C ASP A 369 2.76 15.20 6.49
N MET A 370 3.07 15.00 7.77
CA MET A 370 3.99 15.86 8.53
C MET A 370 5.31 15.15 8.89
N CYS A 371 5.58 13.99 8.31
CA CYS A 371 6.79 13.23 8.58
C CYS A 371 8.00 13.76 7.79
N PRO A 372 8.94 14.46 8.43
CA PRO A 372 10.09 15.05 7.73
C PRO A 372 10.96 14.01 7.00
N GLY A 373 11.05 12.79 7.57
CA GLY A 373 11.85 11.72 7.00
C GLY A 373 11.32 11.24 5.66
N VAL A 374 10.01 11.14 5.51
CA VAL A 374 9.39 10.67 4.28
C VAL A 374 9.43 11.71 3.19
N SER A 375 9.15 12.98 3.48
CA SER A 375 9.36 14.05 2.51
C SER A 375 10.77 14.04 1.95
N LYS A 376 11.77 13.80 2.81
CA LYS A 376 13.17 13.68 2.38
C LYS A 376 13.41 12.47 1.48
N ILE A 377 12.80 11.31 1.78
CA ILE A 377 12.89 10.12 0.94
C ILE A 377 12.23 10.38 -0.43
N GLN A 378 11.04 10.96 -0.44
CA GLN A 378 10.34 11.33 -1.68
C GLN A 378 11.18 12.28 -2.54
N ASP A 379 11.76 13.32 -1.94
CA ASP A 379 12.63 14.27 -2.65
C ASP A 379 13.90 13.59 -3.20
N LEU A 380 14.48 12.64 -2.47
CA LEU A 380 15.64 11.87 -2.96
C LEU A 380 15.25 10.90 -4.08
N ILE A 381 14.15 10.17 -3.95
CA ILE A 381 13.67 9.28 -5.02
C ILE A 381 13.40 10.10 -6.29
N PHE A 382 12.78 11.26 -6.13
CA PHE A 382 12.52 12.17 -7.23
C PHE A 382 13.79 12.69 -7.90
N GLY A 383 14.84 12.98 -7.12
CA GLY A 383 16.13 13.44 -7.63
C GLY A 383 16.98 12.35 -8.30
N LEU A 384 16.59 11.07 -8.22
CA LEU A 384 17.39 9.98 -8.81
C LEU A 384 17.58 10.11 -10.33
N GLY A 385 16.58 10.64 -11.05
CA GLY A 385 16.65 10.83 -12.48
C GLY A 385 17.26 12.18 -12.93
N ASP A 386 17.60 13.09 -12.00
CA ASP A 386 18.19 14.39 -12.35
C ASP A 386 19.70 14.28 -12.59
N LEU A 387 20.07 14.06 -13.84
CA LEU A 387 21.48 14.05 -14.29
C LEU A 387 22.11 15.44 -14.46
N SER A 388 21.32 16.53 -14.30
CA SER A 388 21.72 17.89 -14.63
C SER A 388 22.53 18.64 -13.55
N THR A 389 22.83 18.03 -12.43
CA THR A 389 23.49 18.68 -11.26
C THR A 389 24.96 18.26 -11.04
N ASN A 390 25.68 17.85 -12.10
CA ASN A 390 27.13 17.67 -12.08
C ASN A 390 27.84 18.80 -12.82
#